data_0b3a6d6bb1dcb25ca55f77100c6da736
#
_entry.id   0b3a6d6bb1dcb25ca55f77100c6da736
#
_cell.length_a   1.000
_cell.length_b   1.000
_cell.length_c   1.000
_cell.angle_alpha   90.00
_cell.angle_beta   90.00
_cell.angle_gamma   90.00
#
_symmetry.space_group_name_H-M   'P 1'
#
loop_
_entity.id
_entity.type
_entity.pdbx_description
1 polymer ?
#
loop_
_entity_poly.entity_id
_entity_poly.type
_entity_poly.pdbx_seq_one_letter_code
_entity_poly.pdbx_strand_id
1 'polypeptide(L)'
;MSITATSAQMLAFPPYYSLWQVEIADQFLFGLLLGPTKFIRETTTFERAVGVSDTHALVKKSESGITRVYGHAISLNRRPLYMNATVSPRDDTETCYESLVNDPQIKAILQSCPIAGDGVNRWLFGAALKLHRLKIDPEMIEELLEEATDDCGRAMKPDEIERAVRNSDPKRLKDRPWRRKWPERNYEQIEAIGLDGIRLSGLEQQSPVRLAPGENHAETIIDSLFPGDPLLCACPSLKFVLTRPRKEWSGFLSRQQFIVPSAMIKRKGRTQDGKLSARSLENVGPRQFLVVEFDFTETDENGRLAQAAPMLRRLAAWGVSVFDLCAAIHAELADVRPLALVVHSGGKSLHGWYPCGEHEEDLMHRFMRFAVSLGADPATWTKIQLVRMPEGLRDNGKRQRVLYFNPAVLNGGGK
;
A
#
# COMPACT_ATOMS: atom_id res chain seq x y z
N MET A 1 27.52 -19.91 35.28
CA MET A 1 27.15 -18.52 35.63
C MET A 1 25.62 -18.44 35.59
N SER A 2 25.00 -18.13 36.71
CA SER A 2 23.56 -17.92 36.82
C SER A 2 23.25 -16.51 36.31
N ILE A 3 22.50 -16.40 35.25
CA ILE A 3 22.08 -15.12 34.68
C ILE A 3 20.73 -14.79 35.30
N THR A 4 20.70 -13.81 36.18
CA THR A 4 19.46 -13.21 36.69
C THR A 4 19.00 -12.15 35.71
N ALA A 5 17.91 -12.41 34.99
CA ALA A 5 17.29 -11.38 34.15
C ALA A 5 16.58 -10.38 35.04
N THR A 6 16.98 -9.09 34.94
CA THR A 6 16.48 -8.00 35.78
C THR A 6 15.17 -7.38 35.23
N SER A 7 14.90 -7.50 33.97
CA SER A 7 13.59 -7.18 33.36
C SER A 7 13.43 -7.83 31.99
N ALA A 8 12.24 -8.36 31.71
CA ALA A 8 11.84 -8.80 30.38
C ALA A 8 10.60 -8.01 29.95
N GLN A 9 10.70 -7.23 28.90
CA GLN A 9 9.54 -6.60 28.28
C GLN A 9 9.10 -7.42 27.07
N MET A 10 7.83 -7.81 27.08
CA MET A 10 7.21 -8.52 25.95
C MET A 10 6.58 -7.49 25.02
N LEU A 11 7.14 -7.37 23.83
CA LEU A 11 6.53 -6.58 22.78
C LEU A 11 5.50 -7.45 22.05
N ALA A 12 4.23 -7.11 22.17
CA ALA A 12 3.14 -7.84 21.52
C ALA A 12 3.16 -7.57 20.00
N PHE A 13 3.54 -8.59 19.24
CA PHE A 13 3.29 -8.65 17.82
C PHE A 13 2.06 -9.52 17.53
N PRO A 14 1.38 -9.36 16.36
CA PRO A 14 0.23 -10.21 16.00
C PRO A 14 0.55 -11.70 16.11
N PRO A 15 -0.41 -12.60 16.28
CA PRO A 15 -0.38 -13.84 17.08
C PRO A 15 0.60 -14.96 16.66
N TYR A 16 1.60 -14.64 15.83
CA TYR A 16 2.56 -15.66 15.37
C TYR A 16 4.02 -15.40 15.75
N TYR A 17 4.32 -14.28 16.46
CA TYR A 17 5.71 -13.93 16.81
C TYR A 17 5.77 -13.30 18.20
N SER A 18 6.63 -13.80 19.07
CA SER A 18 7.00 -13.15 20.32
C SER A 18 8.46 -12.74 20.26
N LEU A 19 8.72 -11.44 20.35
CA LEU A 19 10.07 -10.89 20.47
C LEU A 19 10.36 -10.61 21.94
N TRP A 20 11.48 -11.14 22.43
CA TRP A 20 11.93 -10.90 23.79
C TRP A 20 13.14 -9.97 23.80
N GLN A 21 13.12 -8.98 24.67
CA GLN A 21 14.28 -8.16 24.99
C GLN A 21 14.75 -8.50 26.40
N VAL A 22 15.99 -8.92 26.54
CA VAL A 22 16.60 -9.24 27.83
C VAL A 22 17.81 -8.33 28.03
N GLU A 23 17.85 -7.61 29.14
CA GLU A 23 18.98 -6.78 29.53
C GLU A 23 19.99 -7.61 30.33
N ILE A 24 21.22 -7.64 29.87
CA ILE A 24 22.30 -8.36 30.54
C ILE A 24 23.50 -7.43 30.65
N ALA A 25 23.78 -6.90 31.86
CA ALA A 25 24.99 -6.13 32.19
C ALA A 25 25.37 -5.12 31.08
N ASP A 26 24.58 -4.07 30.92
CA ASP A 26 24.77 -2.98 29.95
C ASP A 26 24.64 -3.38 28.45
N GLN A 27 24.15 -4.57 28.14
CA GLN A 27 23.89 -5.03 26.79
C GLN A 27 22.46 -5.58 26.67
N PHE A 28 21.77 -5.20 25.58
CA PHE A 28 20.45 -5.73 25.26
C PHE A 28 20.57 -6.92 24.31
N LEU A 29 20.03 -8.08 24.69
CA LEU A 29 19.91 -9.25 23.85
C LEU A 29 18.45 -9.45 23.45
N PHE A 30 18.17 -9.47 22.14
CA PHE A 30 16.86 -9.81 21.62
C PHE A 30 16.83 -11.27 21.16
N GLY A 31 15.91 -12.06 21.68
CA GLY A 31 15.73 -13.45 21.29
C GLY A 31 14.34 -13.74 20.74
N LEU A 32 14.27 -14.62 19.77
CA LEU A 32 13.01 -15.09 19.18
C LEU A 32 12.63 -16.44 19.82
N LEU A 33 11.42 -16.55 20.36
CA LEU A 33 10.85 -17.79 20.84
C LEU A 33 10.22 -18.57 19.68
N LEU A 34 10.77 -19.72 19.38
CA LEU A 34 10.24 -20.67 18.40
C LEU A 34 9.47 -21.78 19.12
N GLY A 35 8.15 -21.68 19.14
CA GLY A 35 7.28 -22.68 19.77
C GLY A 35 7.29 -22.65 21.31
N PRO A 36 6.50 -23.53 21.94
CA PRO A 36 6.18 -23.37 23.35
C PRO A 36 7.32 -23.59 24.36
N THR A 37 8.56 -23.90 23.96
CA THR A 37 9.61 -24.23 24.96
C THR A 37 11.07 -24.15 24.54
N LYS A 38 11.49 -23.49 23.46
CA LYS A 38 12.92 -23.44 23.12
C LYS A 38 13.45 -22.02 22.97
N PHE A 39 14.34 -21.65 23.89
CA PHE A 39 15.13 -20.43 23.82
C PHE A 39 16.45 -20.72 23.10
N ILE A 40 16.74 -20.01 22.03
CA ILE A 40 18.05 -20.12 21.33
C ILE A 40 19.00 -19.10 21.94
N ARG A 41 20.07 -19.58 22.57
CA ARG A 41 21.14 -18.78 23.13
C ARG A 41 22.19 -18.48 22.08
N GLU A 42 22.54 -17.24 21.90
CA GLU A 42 23.65 -16.82 21.04
C GLU A 42 25.01 -17.28 21.61
N THR A 43 25.85 -17.85 20.77
CA THR A 43 27.27 -18.04 21.05
C THR A 43 28.07 -17.02 20.26
N THR A 44 29.10 -16.46 20.86
CA THR A 44 29.89 -15.30 20.47
C THR A 44 30.65 -15.38 19.13
N THR A 45 30.35 -16.34 18.28
CA THR A 45 30.93 -16.48 16.95
C THR A 45 29.81 -16.63 15.92
N PHE A 46 29.78 -15.72 14.98
CA PHE A 46 28.80 -15.57 13.90
C PHE A 46 28.64 -16.84 13.01
N GLU A 47 29.57 -17.77 13.06
CA GLU A 47 29.57 -19.01 12.26
C GLU A 47 28.77 -20.14 12.87
N ARG A 48 28.22 -19.96 14.08
CA ARG A 48 27.42 -20.99 14.77
C ARG A 48 26.06 -20.48 15.22
N ALA A 49 25.31 -19.88 14.34
CA ALA A 49 23.85 -19.93 14.45
C ALA A 49 23.46 -21.38 14.12
N VAL A 50 23.39 -22.21 15.15
CA VAL A 50 23.04 -23.62 14.98
C VAL A 50 21.66 -23.67 14.38
N GLY A 51 21.59 -24.12 13.14
CA GLY A 51 20.35 -24.42 12.47
C GLY A 51 19.57 -25.44 13.26
N VAL A 52 18.49 -24.99 13.86
CA VAL A 52 17.34 -25.86 14.00
C VAL A 52 16.71 -25.83 12.63
N SER A 53 16.57 -26.99 12.00
CA SER A 53 16.08 -27.16 10.65
C SER A 53 15.04 -26.10 10.30
N ASP A 54 15.29 -25.39 9.20
CA ASP A 54 14.34 -24.57 8.44
C ASP A 54 14.01 -23.14 8.93
N THR A 55 14.80 -22.57 9.81
CA THR A 55 14.63 -21.18 10.23
C THR A 55 15.92 -20.38 10.06
N HIS A 56 15.93 -19.32 9.26
CA HIS A 56 17.05 -18.41 9.14
C HIS A 56 16.83 -17.21 10.05
N ALA A 57 17.71 -17.01 11.03
CA ALA A 57 17.74 -15.79 11.85
C ALA A 57 18.88 -14.89 11.39
N LEU A 58 18.61 -13.64 11.13
CA LEU A 58 19.61 -12.63 10.78
C LEU A 58 19.90 -11.80 12.03
N VAL A 59 21.14 -11.90 12.52
CA VAL A 59 21.60 -11.11 13.66
C VAL A 59 22.41 -9.92 13.13
N LYS A 60 22.02 -8.71 13.47
CA LYS A 60 22.75 -7.49 13.11
C LYS A 60 23.15 -6.76 14.37
N LYS A 61 24.48 -6.59 14.55
CA LYS A 61 25.05 -5.79 15.64
C LYS A 61 25.10 -4.33 15.20
N SER A 62 24.55 -3.40 15.99
CA SER A 62 24.69 -1.98 15.74
C SER A 62 25.95 -1.43 16.41
N GLU A 63 26.47 -0.29 15.96
CA GLU A 63 27.62 0.40 16.58
C GLU A 63 27.37 0.82 18.03
N SER A 64 26.10 0.88 18.45
CA SER A 64 25.67 1.14 19.83
C SER A 64 25.70 -0.11 20.73
N GLY A 65 26.14 -1.26 20.25
CA GLY A 65 26.18 -2.52 21.01
C GLY A 65 24.84 -3.27 21.11
N ILE A 66 23.78 -2.77 20.51
CA ILE A 66 22.45 -3.42 20.50
C ILE A 66 22.43 -4.47 19.40
N THR A 67 22.20 -5.73 19.77
CA THR A 67 22.04 -6.84 18.83
C THR A 67 20.56 -7.09 18.55
N ARG A 68 20.12 -6.94 17.31
CA ARG A 68 18.73 -7.22 16.86
C ARG A 68 18.69 -8.51 16.07
N VAL A 69 17.81 -9.41 16.46
CA VAL A 69 17.59 -10.70 15.78
C VAL A 69 16.27 -10.65 15.02
N TYR A 70 16.32 -10.89 13.71
CA TYR A 70 15.15 -11.00 12.84
C TYR A 70 15.00 -12.44 12.34
N GLY A 71 13.84 -13.06 12.55
CA GLY A 71 13.56 -14.41 12.08
C GLY A 71 12.28 -14.49 11.26
N HIS A 72 12.28 -15.27 10.20
CA HIS A 72 11.08 -15.64 9.43
C HIS A 72 10.82 -17.14 9.57
N ALA A 73 9.65 -17.51 10.05
CA ALA A 73 9.19 -18.90 9.97
C ALA A 73 8.64 -19.17 8.55
N ILE A 74 9.27 -20.05 7.81
CA ILE A 74 8.78 -20.52 6.51
C ILE A 74 8.03 -21.83 6.74
N SER A 75 6.73 -21.84 6.50
CA SER A 75 5.95 -23.07 6.47
C SER A 75 6.28 -23.83 5.18
N LEU A 76 6.99 -24.93 5.32
CA LEU A 76 7.25 -25.87 4.21
C LEU A 76 6.03 -26.75 3.99
N ASN A 77 5.21 -26.40 3.01
CA ASN A 77 4.29 -27.37 2.42
C ASN A 77 5.12 -28.42 1.67
N ARG A 78 5.04 -29.68 2.12
CA ARG A 78 5.65 -30.85 1.46
C ARG A 78 5.20 -30.88 0.00
N ARG A 79 6.17 -30.82 -0.92
CA ARG A 79 5.93 -31.08 -2.34
C ARG A 79 5.75 -32.59 -2.53
N PRO A 80 4.77 -33.05 -3.30
CA PRO A 80 4.75 -34.43 -3.78
C PRO A 80 5.88 -34.61 -4.80
N LEU A 81 6.60 -35.71 -4.65
CA LEU A 81 7.60 -36.19 -5.60
C LEU A 81 6.89 -36.57 -6.92
N TYR A 82 7.17 -35.82 -7.98
CA TYR A 82 6.82 -36.24 -9.33
C TYR A 82 8.00 -36.93 -9.96
N MET A 83 7.77 -38.21 -10.34
CA MET A 83 8.69 -38.99 -11.17
C MET A 83 8.78 -38.33 -12.56
N ASN A 84 10.01 -38.07 -12.99
CA ASN A 84 10.30 -37.68 -14.38
C ASN A 84 10.04 -38.86 -15.31
N ALA A 85 8.99 -38.82 -16.08
CA ALA A 85 8.83 -39.63 -17.27
C ALA A 85 9.32 -38.80 -18.47
N THR A 86 10.44 -39.19 -19.04
CA THR A 86 10.95 -38.71 -20.33
C THR A 86 10.05 -39.25 -21.42
N VAL A 87 9.24 -38.37 -22.03
CA VAL A 87 8.48 -38.69 -23.24
C VAL A 87 9.14 -37.96 -24.43
N SER A 88 9.47 -38.72 -25.45
CA SER A 88 10.02 -38.31 -26.74
C SER A 88 9.04 -37.42 -27.50
N PRO A 89 9.49 -36.41 -28.29
CA PRO A 89 8.61 -35.54 -29.02
C PRO A 89 8.03 -36.25 -30.24
N ARG A 90 6.71 -36.45 -30.22
CA ARG A 90 5.92 -36.75 -31.42
C ARG A 90 4.80 -35.72 -31.57
N ASP A 91 4.57 -35.33 -32.82
CA ASP A 91 3.50 -34.51 -33.36
C ASP A 91 2.13 -34.79 -32.72
N ASP A 92 1.73 -33.96 -31.73
CA ASP A 92 0.44 -34.10 -31.06
C ASP A 92 -0.11 -32.73 -30.60
N THR A 93 0.15 -31.65 -31.32
CA THR A 93 -0.41 -30.33 -30.98
C THR A 93 -1.94 -30.30 -31.12
N GLU A 94 -2.48 -30.95 -32.14
CA GLU A 94 -3.93 -31.00 -32.41
C GLU A 94 -4.68 -31.83 -31.35
N THR A 95 -4.14 -32.98 -30.96
CA THR A 95 -4.71 -33.84 -29.91
C THR A 95 -4.66 -33.19 -28.51
N CYS A 96 -3.69 -32.32 -28.26
CA CYS A 96 -3.56 -31.59 -27.02
C CYS A 96 -4.64 -30.49 -26.89
N TYR A 97 -4.91 -29.75 -27.96
CA TYR A 97 -5.94 -28.69 -27.98
C TYR A 97 -7.35 -29.25 -27.75
N GLU A 98 -7.74 -30.30 -28.47
CA GLU A 98 -9.05 -30.94 -28.29
C GLU A 98 -9.25 -31.47 -26.87
N SER A 99 -8.23 -32.00 -26.25
CA SER A 99 -8.31 -32.46 -24.87
C SER A 99 -8.50 -31.32 -23.87
N LEU A 100 -7.90 -30.17 -24.11
CA LEU A 100 -8.04 -28.96 -23.26
C LEU A 100 -9.44 -28.34 -23.40
N VAL A 101 -9.95 -28.19 -24.61
CA VAL A 101 -11.30 -27.64 -24.85
C VAL A 101 -12.39 -28.52 -24.23
N ASN A 102 -12.16 -29.83 -24.14
CA ASN A 102 -13.10 -30.78 -23.55
C ASN A 102 -12.95 -30.90 -22.01
N ASP A 103 -11.91 -30.31 -21.39
CA ASP A 103 -11.80 -30.28 -19.94
C ASP A 103 -12.95 -29.48 -19.31
N PRO A 104 -13.73 -30.07 -18.40
CA PRO A 104 -14.90 -29.39 -17.81
C PRO A 104 -14.59 -28.07 -17.14
N GLN A 105 -13.41 -27.94 -16.54
CA GLN A 105 -12.99 -26.75 -15.83
C GLN A 105 -12.62 -25.62 -16.80
N ILE A 106 -11.92 -25.95 -17.88
CA ILE A 106 -11.56 -25.03 -18.94
C ILE A 106 -12.83 -24.57 -19.66
N LYS A 107 -13.67 -25.52 -20.04
CA LYS A 107 -14.97 -25.24 -20.69
C LYS A 107 -15.84 -24.29 -19.87
N ALA A 108 -15.92 -24.46 -18.55
CA ALA A 108 -16.66 -23.57 -17.68
C ALA A 108 -16.07 -22.15 -17.63
N ILE A 109 -14.73 -22.02 -17.74
CA ILE A 109 -14.08 -20.71 -17.84
C ILE A 109 -14.44 -20.01 -19.15
N LEU A 110 -14.30 -20.72 -20.28
CA LEU A 110 -14.53 -20.17 -21.62
C LEU A 110 -16.00 -19.81 -21.85
N GLN A 111 -16.94 -20.66 -21.45
CA GLN A 111 -18.37 -20.43 -21.54
C GLN A 111 -18.88 -19.25 -20.70
N SER A 112 -18.08 -18.76 -19.76
CA SER A 112 -18.42 -17.58 -18.95
C SER A 112 -18.09 -16.24 -19.63
N CYS A 113 -17.75 -16.25 -20.93
CA CYS A 113 -17.48 -15.02 -21.68
C CYS A 113 -18.73 -14.13 -21.72
N PRO A 114 -18.64 -12.87 -21.27
CA PRO A 114 -19.78 -11.96 -21.30
C PRO A 114 -19.98 -11.37 -22.69
N ILE A 115 -21.19 -10.92 -22.97
CA ILE A 115 -21.49 -10.17 -24.19
C ILE A 115 -20.89 -8.77 -24.17
N ALA A 116 -20.81 -8.15 -25.35
CA ALA A 116 -20.26 -6.77 -25.48
C ALA A 116 -20.99 -5.78 -24.57
N GLY A 117 -20.21 -4.99 -23.83
CA GLY A 117 -20.73 -4.04 -22.83
C GLY A 117 -20.61 -4.54 -21.39
N ASP A 118 -20.63 -5.85 -21.13
CA ASP A 118 -20.67 -6.44 -19.80
C ASP A 118 -19.28 -6.81 -19.24
N GLY A 119 -18.24 -6.11 -19.69
CA GLY A 119 -16.92 -6.21 -19.07
C GLY A 119 -16.00 -7.29 -19.65
N VAL A 120 -16.06 -7.55 -20.96
CA VAL A 120 -15.18 -8.50 -21.68
C VAL A 120 -13.70 -8.34 -21.31
N ASN A 121 -13.19 -7.10 -21.22
CA ASN A 121 -11.77 -6.88 -20.84
C ASN A 121 -11.43 -7.39 -19.45
N ARG A 122 -12.35 -7.27 -18.48
CA ARG A 122 -12.16 -7.79 -17.13
C ARG A 122 -12.21 -9.31 -17.14
N TRP A 123 -13.13 -9.85 -17.93
CA TRP A 123 -13.26 -11.30 -18.10
C TRP A 123 -11.99 -11.89 -18.72
N LEU A 124 -11.48 -11.34 -19.83
CA LEU A 124 -10.24 -11.79 -20.48
C LEU A 124 -9.09 -11.93 -19.49
N PHE A 125 -8.85 -10.90 -18.68
CA PHE A 125 -7.81 -10.98 -17.65
C PHE A 125 -8.09 -12.07 -16.62
N GLY A 126 -9.32 -12.21 -16.17
CA GLY A 126 -9.73 -13.19 -15.17
C GLY A 126 -9.67 -14.63 -15.70
N ALA A 127 -10.09 -14.86 -16.93
CA ALA A 127 -10.03 -16.13 -17.63
C ALA A 127 -8.57 -16.54 -17.86
N ALA A 128 -7.76 -15.67 -18.46
CA ALA A 128 -6.33 -15.92 -18.67
C ALA A 128 -5.61 -16.26 -17.35
N LEU A 129 -5.88 -15.54 -16.25
CA LEU A 129 -5.30 -15.83 -14.95
C LEU A 129 -5.66 -17.23 -14.43
N LYS A 130 -6.91 -17.68 -14.64
CA LYS A 130 -7.35 -19.02 -14.26
C LYS A 130 -6.65 -20.09 -15.09
N LEU A 131 -6.54 -19.89 -16.41
CA LEU A 131 -5.87 -20.80 -17.34
C LEU A 131 -4.37 -20.90 -17.03
N HIS A 132 -3.69 -19.79 -16.75
CA HIS A 132 -2.30 -19.83 -16.25
C HIS A 132 -2.13 -20.64 -14.96
N ARG A 133 -3.10 -20.59 -14.05
CA ARG A 133 -3.07 -21.39 -12.81
C ARG A 133 -3.22 -22.88 -13.08
N LEU A 134 -3.88 -23.25 -14.15
CA LEU A 134 -3.97 -24.63 -14.66
C LEU A 134 -2.69 -25.03 -15.42
N LYS A 135 -1.69 -24.14 -15.52
CA LYS A 135 -0.39 -24.34 -16.18
C LYS A 135 -0.51 -24.54 -17.70
N ILE A 136 -1.51 -23.98 -18.31
CA ILE A 136 -1.67 -23.95 -19.76
C ILE A 136 -0.63 -22.98 -20.32
N ASP A 137 -0.08 -23.31 -21.49
CA ASP A 137 0.90 -22.49 -22.18
C ASP A 137 0.28 -21.15 -22.62
N PRO A 138 1.01 -20.02 -22.56
CA PRO A 138 0.47 -18.71 -22.95
C PRO A 138 -0.07 -18.66 -24.36
N GLU A 139 0.57 -19.29 -25.34
CA GLU A 139 0.11 -19.32 -26.73
C GLU A 139 -1.24 -20.04 -26.83
N MET A 140 -1.37 -21.17 -26.17
CA MET A 140 -2.62 -21.91 -26.07
C MET A 140 -3.72 -21.15 -25.35
N ILE A 141 -3.37 -20.34 -24.33
CA ILE A 141 -4.35 -19.47 -23.66
C ILE A 141 -4.87 -18.39 -24.62
N GLU A 142 -4.00 -17.84 -25.48
CA GLU A 142 -4.40 -16.88 -26.49
C GLU A 142 -5.41 -17.50 -27.46
N GLU A 143 -5.14 -18.67 -28.02
CA GLU A 143 -6.05 -19.40 -28.92
C GLU A 143 -7.41 -19.70 -28.26
N LEU A 144 -7.41 -20.23 -27.04
CA LEU A 144 -8.64 -20.51 -26.29
C LEU A 144 -9.50 -19.28 -26.02
N LEU A 145 -8.84 -18.12 -25.76
CA LEU A 145 -9.55 -16.87 -25.51
C LEU A 145 -10.02 -16.22 -26.82
N GLU A 146 -9.29 -16.37 -27.92
CA GLU A 146 -9.74 -15.94 -29.26
C GLU A 146 -11.04 -16.64 -29.63
N GLU A 147 -11.07 -17.96 -29.59
CA GLU A 147 -12.26 -18.75 -29.85
C GLU A 147 -13.44 -18.39 -28.94
N ALA A 148 -13.18 -18.25 -27.63
CA ALA A 148 -14.23 -17.91 -26.67
C ALA A 148 -14.81 -16.49 -26.85
N THR A 149 -14.09 -15.60 -27.53
CA THR A 149 -14.54 -14.21 -27.76
C THR A 149 -15.18 -13.98 -29.14
N ASP A 150 -15.14 -14.93 -30.04
CA ASP A 150 -15.71 -14.79 -31.39
C ASP A 150 -17.20 -14.39 -31.35
N ASP A 151 -17.96 -14.97 -30.44
CA ASP A 151 -19.41 -14.72 -30.29
C ASP A 151 -19.74 -13.65 -29.22
N CYS A 152 -18.74 -12.93 -28.69
CA CYS A 152 -19.00 -11.95 -27.62
C CYS A 152 -19.73 -10.68 -28.09
N GLY A 153 -20.00 -10.54 -29.39
CA GLY A 153 -20.76 -9.43 -29.98
C GLY A 153 -19.93 -8.14 -30.20
N ARG A 154 -18.60 -8.19 -30.11
CA ARG A 154 -17.72 -7.10 -30.52
C ARG A 154 -16.42 -7.63 -31.16
N ALA A 155 -15.88 -6.87 -32.09
CA ALA A 155 -14.55 -7.15 -32.60
C ALA A 155 -13.48 -6.88 -31.49
N MET A 156 -12.57 -7.84 -31.30
CA MET A 156 -11.43 -7.68 -30.42
C MET A 156 -10.42 -6.70 -31.04
N LYS A 157 -9.80 -5.86 -30.20
CA LYS A 157 -8.72 -5.01 -30.67
C LYS A 157 -7.47 -5.84 -30.89
N PRO A 158 -6.65 -5.49 -31.89
CA PRO A 158 -5.34 -6.10 -32.04
C PRO A 158 -4.60 -6.07 -30.68
N ASP A 159 -3.88 -7.12 -30.34
CA ASP A 159 -3.09 -7.26 -29.11
C ASP A 159 -3.89 -7.25 -27.77
N GLU A 160 -5.23 -7.20 -27.80
CA GLU A 160 -6.03 -7.15 -26.56
C GLU A 160 -5.94 -8.44 -25.78
N ILE A 161 -6.03 -9.57 -26.45
CA ILE A 161 -5.94 -10.91 -25.85
C ILE A 161 -4.48 -11.15 -25.40
N GLU A 162 -3.51 -10.94 -26.29
CA GLU A 162 -2.08 -11.04 -25.95
C GLU A 162 -1.73 -10.22 -24.69
N ARG A 163 -2.23 -8.99 -24.60
CA ARG A 163 -2.05 -8.14 -23.40
C ARG A 163 -2.72 -8.72 -22.17
N ALA A 164 -3.89 -9.30 -22.29
CA ALA A 164 -4.60 -9.92 -21.18
C ALA A 164 -3.81 -11.14 -20.66
N VAL A 165 -3.35 -12.01 -21.56
CA VAL A 165 -2.54 -13.19 -21.24
C VAL A 165 -1.22 -12.77 -20.61
N ARG A 166 -0.46 -11.90 -21.24
CA ARG A 166 0.81 -11.39 -20.73
C ARG A 166 0.68 -10.71 -19.36
N ASN A 167 -0.39 -9.93 -19.14
CA ASN A 167 -0.58 -9.21 -17.88
C ASN A 167 -1.13 -10.08 -16.75
N SER A 168 -1.71 -11.23 -17.05
CA SER A 168 -2.23 -12.19 -16.09
C SER A 168 -1.23 -13.30 -15.72
N ASP A 169 -0.06 -13.36 -16.36
CA ASP A 169 1.00 -14.33 -16.05
C ASP A 169 1.37 -14.28 -14.55
N PRO A 170 1.20 -15.39 -13.80
CA PRO A 170 1.53 -15.45 -12.39
C PRO A 170 2.98 -15.12 -12.06
N LYS A 171 3.92 -15.36 -12.98
CA LYS A 171 5.34 -14.99 -12.81
C LYS A 171 5.48 -13.48 -12.79
N ARG A 172 4.89 -12.79 -13.77
CA ARG A 172 4.87 -11.31 -13.81
C ARG A 172 4.05 -10.69 -12.68
N LEU A 173 3.02 -11.40 -12.18
CA LEU A 173 2.22 -10.94 -11.05
C LEU A 173 2.98 -11.07 -9.72
N LYS A 174 3.85 -12.08 -9.58
CA LYS A 174 4.73 -12.24 -8.40
C LYS A 174 5.77 -11.12 -8.32
N ASP A 175 6.26 -10.66 -9.46
CA ASP A 175 7.27 -9.58 -9.53
C ASP A 175 6.68 -8.17 -9.32
N ARG A 176 5.37 -8.08 -9.12
CA ARG A 176 4.71 -6.81 -8.79
C ARG A 176 4.40 -6.78 -7.29
N PRO A 177 5.31 -6.26 -6.43
CA PRO A 177 5.19 -6.30 -4.97
C PRO A 177 3.89 -5.64 -4.46
N TRP A 178 3.32 -4.70 -5.21
CA TRP A 178 2.09 -3.99 -4.88
C TRP A 178 0.77 -4.70 -5.27
N ARG A 179 0.80 -5.88 -5.95
CA ARG A 179 -0.40 -6.71 -6.17
C ARG A 179 -0.69 -7.72 -5.06
N ARG A 180 0.10 -7.74 -4.00
CA ARG A 180 -0.30 -8.48 -2.81
C ARG A 180 -1.60 -7.88 -2.29
N LYS A 181 -2.61 -8.73 -2.07
CA LYS A 181 -3.89 -8.33 -1.46
C LYS A 181 -3.60 -7.45 -0.24
N TRP A 182 -4.25 -6.29 -0.18
CA TRP A 182 -4.15 -5.44 1.00
C TRP A 182 -4.65 -6.20 2.22
N PRO A 183 -4.12 -5.94 3.43
CA PRO A 183 -4.58 -6.60 4.64
C PRO A 183 -6.06 -6.27 4.92
N GLU A 184 -6.72 -7.11 5.64
CA GLU A 184 -8.03 -6.84 6.21
C GLU A 184 -7.90 -5.81 7.35
N ARG A 185 -8.96 -5.06 7.58
CA ARG A 185 -9.00 -4.07 8.66
C ARG A 185 -9.04 -4.76 10.01
N ASN A 186 -8.22 -4.33 10.93
CA ASN A 186 -8.20 -4.77 12.32
C ASN A 186 -9.08 -3.83 13.15
N TYR A 187 -10.38 -4.10 13.20
CA TYR A 187 -11.35 -3.26 13.89
C TYR A 187 -11.12 -3.18 15.41
N GLU A 188 -10.58 -4.22 16.04
CA GLU A 188 -10.23 -4.21 17.46
C GLU A 188 -9.11 -3.22 17.74
N GLN A 189 -8.06 -3.24 16.95
CA GLN A 189 -6.95 -2.29 17.06
C GLN A 189 -7.40 -0.85 16.75
N ILE A 190 -8.22 -0.67 15.71
CA ILE A 190 -8.79 0.64 15.35
C ILE A 190 -9.61 1.21 16.51
N GLU A 191 -10.44 0.39 17.15
CA GLU A 191 -11.26 0.79 18.30
C GLU A 191 -10.40 1.16 19.51
N ALA A 192 -9.41 0.34 19.85
CA ALA A 192 -8.47 0.62 20.93
C ALA A 192 -7.73 1.96 20.71
N ILE A 193 -7.18 2.19 19.51
CA ILE A 193 -6.54 3.46 19.15
C ILE A 193 -7.55 4.63 19.30
N GLY A 194 -8.79 4.44 18.88
CA GLY A 194 -9.83 5.47 19.00
C GLY A 194 -10.17 5.82 20.44
N LEU A 195 -10.16 4.86 21.36
CA LEU A 195 -10.45 5.09 22.78
C LEU A 195 -9.29 5.75 23.53
N ASP A 196 -8.07 5.27 23.29
CA ASP A 196 -6.88 5.66 24.05
C ASP A 196 -6.08 6.79 23.39
N GLY A 197 -6.29 7.02 22.09
CA GLY A 197 -5.52 7.98 21.30
C GLY A 197 -5.94 9.44 21.53
N ILE A 198 -5.13 10.35 20.95
CA ILE A 198 -5.40 11.79 21.02
C ILE A 198 -6.66 12.17 20.24
N ARG A 199 -7.33 13.22 20.67
CA ARG A 199 -8.45 13.82 19.95
C ARG A 199 -7.94 14.76 18.85
N LEU A 200 -8.81 15.14 17.92
CA LEU A 200 -8.50 16.08 16.85
C LEU A 200 -7.87 17.38 17.39
N SER A 201 -8.46 17.92 18.47
CA SER A 201 -7.94 19.13 19.12
C SER A 201 -6.53 18.92 19.71
N GLY A 202 -6.23 17.71 20.20
CA GLY A 202 -4.88 17.35 20.67
C GLY A 202 -3.88 17.30 19.53
N LEU A 203 -4.26 16.74 18.40
CA LEU A 203 -3.42 16.75 17.19
C LEU A 203 -3.13 18.17 16.72
N GLU A 204 -4.15 19.05 16.67
CA GLU A 204 -3.98 20.46 16.34
C GLU A 204 -3.05 21.18 17.34
N GLN A 205 -3.17 20.89 18.63
CA GLN A 205 -2.31 21.49 19.68
C GLN A 205 -0.85 21.03 19.58
N GLN A 206 -0.60 19.81 19.12
CA GLN A 206 0.74 19.27 18.91
C GLN A 206 1.40 19.74 17.62
N SER A 207 0.70 20.53 16.76
CA SER A 207 1.29 21.06 15.54
C SER A 207 2.49 21.98 15.87
N PRO A 208 3.71 21.66 15.39
CA PRO A 208 4.88 22.50 15.62
C PRO A 208 4.74 23.91 15.02
N VAL A 209 4.06 24.01 13.89
CA VAL A 209 3.72 25.28 13.26
C VAL A 209 2.22 25.50 13.34
N ARG A 210 1.84 26.61 13.99
CA ARG A 210 0.43 27.03 14.06
C ARG A 210 0.15 28.01 12.93
N LEU A 211 -0.85 27.68 12.13
CA LEU A 211 -1.31 28.53 11.03
C LEU A 211 -2.36 29.52 11.56
N ALA A 212 -2.22 30.80 11.22
CA ALA A 212 -3.16 31.82 11.66
C ALA A 212 -4.56 31.58 11.04
N PRO A 213 -5.64 31.60 11.83
CA PRO A 213 -6.98 31.44 11.29
C PRO A 213 -7.34 32.56 10.31
N GLY A 214 -8.01 32.19 9.22
CA GLY A 214 -8.48 33.16 8.21
C GLY A 214 -7.46 33.51 7.13
N GLU A 215 -6.19 33.25 7.32
CA GLU A 215 -5.15 33.43 6.31
C GLU A 215 -5.07 32.22 5.36
N ASN A 216 -4.47 32.46 4.19
CA ASN A 216 -4.23 31.42 3.21
C ASN A 216 -2.75 31.02 3.20
N HIS A 217 -2.45 29.87 3.72
CA HIS A 217 -1.08 29.37 3.85
C HIS A 217 -0.67 28.40 2.74
N ALA A 218 -1.49 28.21 1.70
CA ALA A 218 -1.23 27.21 0.65
C ALA A 218 0.15 27.39 0.01
N GLU A 219 0.54 28.65 -0.28
CA GLU A 219 1.83 28.94 -0.92
C GLU A 219 3.00 28.55 0.00
N THR A 220 2.99 29.00 1.24
CA THR A 220 4.05 28.73 2.23
C THR A 220 4.19 27.23 2.52
N ILE A 221 3.07 26.53 2.65
CA ILE A 221 3.07 25.08 2.89
C ILE A 221 3.64 24.35 1.69
N ILE A 222 3.19 24.67 0.48
CA ILE A 222 3.68 24.01 -0.74
C ILE A 222 5.15 24.32 -0.97
N ASP A 223 5.64 25.52 -0.68
CA ASP A 223 7.06 25.87 -0.78
C ASP A 223 7.91 25.08 0.22
N SER A 224 7.37 24.79 1.40
CA SER A 224 8.04 23.93 2.39
C SER A 224 8.06 22.46 1.95
N LEU A 225 6.95 21.95 1.39
CA LEU A 225 6.84 20.55 0.93
C LEU A 225 7.63 20.28 -0.35
N PHE A 226 7.71 21.26 -1.23
CA PHE A 226 8.32 21.17 -2.57
C PHE A 226 9.23 22.36 -2.82
N PRO A 227 10.42 22.42 -2.20
CA PRO A 227 11.32 23.56 -2.29
C PRO A 227 11.84 23.79 -3.72
N GLY A 228 12.15 25.03 -4.05
CA GLY A 228 12.65 25.44 -5.35
C GLY A 228 11.52 25.69 -6.37
N ASP A 229 11.76 25.35 -7.63
CA ASP A 229 10.78 25.51 -8.73
C ASP A 229 10.45 24.18 -9.41
N PRO A 230 10.03 23.12 -8.68
CA PRO A 230 9.70 21.84 -9.27
C PRO A 230 8.44 21.92 -10.11
N LEU A 231 8.26 20.96 -11.01
CA LEU A 231 7.00 20.77 -11.71
C LEU A 231 5.97 20.18 -10.74
N LEU A 232 4.88 20.87 -10.51
CA LEU A 232 3.77 20.42 -9.69
C LEU A 232 2.54 20.11 -10.55
N CYS A 233 1.90 18.98 -10.28
CA CYS A 233 0.65 18.58 -10.91
C CYS A 233 -0.50 18.88 -9.96
N ALA A 234 -1.30 19.88 -10.28
CA ALA A 234 -2.44 20.29 -9.48
C ALA A 234 -3.68 20.56 -10.35
N CYS A 235 -4.85 20.61 -9.73
CA CYS A 235 -6.10 20.86 -10.45
C CYS A 235 -7.23 21.37 -9.54
N PRO A 236 -8.10 22.23 -10.08
CA PRO A 236 -9.33 22.64 -9.40
C PRO A 236 -10.41 21.55 -9.47
N SER A 237 -10.33 20.66 -10.45
CA SER A 237 -11.21 19.48 -10.59
C SER A 237 -10.51 18.38 -11.38
N LEU A 238 -11.02 17.16 -11.29
CA LEU A 238 -10.45 15.98 -12.00
C LEU A 238 -10.46 16.12 -13.53
N LYS A 239 -11.23 17.06 -14.07
CA LYS A 239 -11.32 17.35 -15.52
C LYS A 239 -10.19 18.25 -16.03
N PHE A 240 -9.59 19.05 -15.15
CA PHE A 240 -8.63 20.13 -15.53
C PHE A 240 -7.29 19.95 -14.82
N VAL A 241 -6.63 18.82 -15.07
CA VAL A 241 -5.33 18.49 -14.46
C VAL A 241 -4.22 19.13 -15.28
N LEU A 242 -3.34 19.91 -14.61
CA LEU A 242 -2.22 20.59 -15.23
C LEU A 242 -0.93 20.33 -14.45
N THR A 243 0.19 20.23 -15.19
CA THR A 243 1.54 20.18 -14.62
C THR A 243 2.32 21.41 -15.09
N ARG A 244 2.80 22.21 -14.12
CA ARG A 244 3.52 23.47 -14.33
C ARG A 244 4.65 23.62 -13.31
N PRO A 245 5.69 24.46 -13.59
CA PRO A 245 6.64 24.88 -12.58
C PRO A 245 5.94 25.54 -11.39
N ARG A 246 6.51 25.40 -10.19
CA ARG A 246 5.96 25.95 -8.95
C ARG A 246 5.65 27.46 -9.08
N LYS A 247 6.54 28.23 -9.71
CA LYS A 247 6.36 29.69 -9.93
C LYS A 247 5.14 30.04 -10.76
N GLU A 248 4.74 29.19 -11.72
CA GLU A 248 3.52 29.40 -12.53
C GLU A 248 2.22 29.14 -11.74
N TRP A 249 2.32 28.55 -10.56
CA TRP A 249 1.21 28.35 -9.62
C TRP A 249 1.04 29.48 -8.60
N SER A 250 1.95 30.44 -8.54
CA SER A 250 1.93 31.55 -7.59
C SER A 250 0.59 32.30 -7.65
N GLY A 251 -0.05 32.45 -6.49
CA GLY A 251 -1.38 33.06 -6.35
C GLY A 251 -2.56 32.16 -6.78
N PHE A 252 -2.31 30.93 -7.24
CA PHE A 252 -3.37 30.04 -7.71
C PHE A 252 -3.52 28.77 -6.89
N LEU A 253 -2.57 28.40 -6.02
CA LEU A 253 -2.59 27.14 -5.26
C LEU A 253 -3.84 27.01 -4.40
N SER A 254 -4.23 28.05 -3.72
CA SER A 254 -5.42 28.05 -2.86
C SER A 254 -6.74 27.81 -3.60
N ARG A 255 -6.75 27.97 -4.91
CA ARG A 255 -7.92 27.68 -5.77
C ARG A 255 -7.90 26.25 -6.32
N GLN A 256 -6.81 25.51 -6.07
CA GLN A 256 -6.74 24.12 -6.48
C GLN A 256 -7.39 23.21 -5.43
N GLN A 257 -8.10 22.20 -5.90
CA GLN A 257 -8.74 21.21 -5.04
C GLN A 257 -7.82 20.03 -4.75
N PHE A 258 -6.91 19.72 -5.70
CA PHE A 258 -6.07 18.54 -5.64
C PHE A 258 -4.64 18.83 -6.09
N ILE A 259 -3.72 17.99 -5.58
CA ILE A 259 -2.31 17.96 -5.98
C ILE A 259 -1.80 16.52 -6.02
N VAL A 260 -0.83 16.23 -6.87
CA VAL A 260 -0.03 14.99 -6.80
C VAL A 260 1.04 15.20 -5.73
N PRO A 261 1.18 14.29 -4.73
CA PRO A 261 2.09 14.47 -3.60
C PRO A 261 3.56 14.13 -3.95
N SER A 262 3.97 14.39 -5.18
CA SER A 262 5.32 14.19 -5.69
C SER A 262 5.56 15.14 -6.86
N ALA A 263 6.76 15.68 -6.97
CA ALA A 263 7.13 16.49 -8.11
C ALA A 263 7.10 15.67 -9.41
N MET A 264 6.74 16.34 -10.51
CA MET A 264 6.74 15.76 -11.84
C MET A 264 8.10 15.97 -12.51
N ILE A 265 8.54 15.03 -13.36
CA ILE A 265 9.81 15.14 -14.12
C ILE A 265 9.61 15.77 -15.48
N LYS A 266 8.39 15.77 -16.02
CA LYS A 266 8.02 16.42 -17.30
C LYS A 266 6.55 16.83 -17.28
N ARG A 267 6.18 17.81 -18.12
CA ARG A 267 4.81 18.37 -18.13
C ARG A 267 3.73 17.38 -18.54
N LYS A 268 4.07 16.42 -19.41
CA LYS A 268 3.15 15.37 -19.88
C LYS A 268 3.88 14.05 -20.03
N GLY A 269 3.16 12.96 -19.85
CA GLY A 269 3.62 11.60 -20.10
C GLY A 269 2.48 10.75 -20.66
N ARG A 270 2.81 9.57 -21.16
CA ARG A 270 1.81 8.63 -21.66
C ARG A 270 1.16 7.87 -20.50
N THR A 271 -0.13 7.71 -20.58
CA THR A 271 -0.88 6.78 -19.73
C THR A 271 -0.64 5.35 -20.19
N GLN A 272 -1.12 4.36 -19.44
CA GLN A 272 -1.07 2.95 -19.85
C GLN A 272 -1.80 2.72 -21.18
N ASP A 273 -2.82 3.54 -21.50
CA ASP A 273 -3.57 3.50 -22.76
C ASP A 273 -2.89 4.31 -23.88
N GLY A 274 -1.65 4.75 -23.69
CA GLY A 274 -0.89 5.53 -24.67
C GLY A 274 -1.29 7.00 -24.83
N LYS A 275 -2.31 7.50 -24.12
CA LYS A 275 -2.78 8.88 -24.21
C LYS A 275 -1.82 9.83 -23.48
N LEU A 276 -1.61 11.03 -24.04
CA LEU A 276 -0.86 12.08 -23.36
C LEU A 276 -1.69 12.64 -22.18
N SER A 277 -1.05 12.72 -21.01
CA SER A 277 -1.67 13.23 -19.79
C SER A 277 -0.68 14.08 -19.00
N ALA A 278 -1.17 15.13 -18.37
CA ALA A 278 -0.40 15.90 -17.38
C ALA A 278 -0.09 15.06 -16.12
N ARG A 279 -0.82 13.95 -15.91
CA ARG A 279 -0.70 13.04 -14.78
C ARG A 279 -0.61 11.60 -15.26
N SER A 280 0.58 11.02 -15.22
CA SER A 280 0.82 9.63 -15.56
C SER A 280 2.01 9.09 -14.77
N LEU A 281 2.15 7.76 -14.68
CA LEU A 281 3.32 7.14 -14.05
C LEU A 281 4.63 7.44 -14.80
N GLU A 282 4.52 7.78 -16.09
CA GLU A 282 5.69 8.13 -16.93
C GLU A 282 6.25 9.52 -16.62
N ASN A 283 5.42 10.47 -16.15
CA ASN A 283 5.87 11.85 -15.91
C ASN A 283 5.97 12.23 -14.42
N VAL A 284 5.68 11.31 -13.49
CA VAL A 284 5.90 11.54 -12.07
C VAL A 284 7.33 11.14 -11.67
N GLY A 285 7.94 11.92 -10.80
CA GLY A 285 9.25 11.64 -10.21
C GLY A 285 9.22 10.56 -9.11
N PRO A 286 10.31 10.43 -8.36
CA PRO A 286 10.34 9.63 -7.14
C PRO A 286 9.22 10.07 -6.18
N ARG A 287 8.74 9.13 -5.37
CA ARG A 287 7.74 9.45 -4.34
C ARG A 287 8.37 10.36 -3.28
N GLN A 288 7.83 11.56 -3.11
CA GLN A 288 8.27 12.47 -2.07
C GLN A 288 7.42 12.34 -0.81
N PHE A 289 6.13 12.07 -0.99
CA PHE A 289 5.21 11.82 0.12
C PHE A 289 4.32 10.61 -0.18
N LEU A 290 4.07 9.82 0.85
CA LEU A 290 2.91 8.94 0.91
C LEU A 290 1.82 9.68 1.66
N VAL A 291 0.66 9.83 1.03
CA VAL A 291 -0.51 10.40 1.68
C VAL A 291 -1.44 9.27 2.07
N VAL A 292 -1.74 9.18 3.36
CA VAL A 292 -2.66 8.20 3.93
C VAL A 292 -3.98 8.89 4.22
N GLU A 293 -5.07 8.39 3.67
CA GLU A 293 -6.42 8.91 3.87
C GLU A 293 -7.23 7.97 4.75
N PHE A 294 -7.88 8.52 5.77
CA PHE A 294 -8.87 7.83 6.58
C PHE A 294 -10.25 8.46 6.37
N ASP A 295 -11.19 7.62 5.95
CA ASP A 295 -12.58 7.95 5.73
C ASP A 295 -13.48 6.86 6.32
N PHE A 296 -13.92 7.05 7.57
CA PHE A 296 -14.82 6.14 8.25
C PHE A 296 -16.27 6.65 8.16
N THR A 297 -16.81 6.73 6.94
CA THR A 297 -18.21 7.12 6.75
C THR A 297 -19.14 5.90 6.73
N GLU A 298 -20.39 6.10 7.12
CA GLU A 298 -21.37 5.01 7.28
C GLU A 298 -21.87 4.40 5.96
N THR A 299 -21.60 5.05 4.84
CA THR A 299 -22.13 4.65 3.52
C THR A 299 -21.02 4.33 2.55
N ASP A 300 -20.76 3.05 2.37
CA ASP A 300 -19.99 2.51 1.26
C ASP A 300 -20.90 1.61 0.43
N GLU A 301 -21.05 1.93 -0.86
CA GLU A 301 -21.80 1.13 -1.84
C GLU A 301 -21.30 -0.33 -1.94
N ASN A 302 -20.11 -0.61 -1.42
CA ASN A 302 -19.49 -1.94 -1.39
C ASN A 302 -19.63 -2.68 -0.04
N GLY A 303 -20.39 -2.17 0.91
CA GLY A 303 -20.65 -2.83 2.19
C GLY A 303 -19.48 -2.89 3.18
N ARG A 304 -18.31 -2.32 2.86
CA ARG A 304 -17.13 -2.35 3.74
C ARG A 304 -17.32 -1.57 5.03
N LEU A 305 -18.13 -0.53 5.00
CA LEU A 305 -18.42 0.30 6.17
C LEU A 305 -19.54 -0.26 7.06
N ALA A 306 -20.37 -1.16 6.54
CA ALA A 306 -21.30 -1.90 7.36
C ALA A 306 -20.61 -2.65 8.51
N GLN A 307 -19.38 -3.14 8.27
CA GLN A 307 -18.56 -3.80 9.30
C GLN A 307 -17.98 -2.80 10.33
N ALA A 308 -17.69 -1.56 9.93
CA ALA A 308 -17.20 -0.52 10.83
C ALA A 308 -18.31 0.10 11.70
N ALA A 309 -19.55 0.08 11.24
CA ALA A 309 -20.65 0.75 11.92
C ALA A 309 -20.85 0.37 13.40
N PRO A 310 -20.72 -0.91 13.83
CA PRO A 310 -20.80 -1.26 15.25
C PRO A 310 -19.69 -0.62 16.09
N MET A 311 -18.46 -0.63 15.59
CA MET A 311 -17.29 0.00 16.23
C MET A 311 -17.49 1.52 16.34
N LEU A 312 -17.90 2.19 15.25
CA LEU A 312 -18.13 3.63 15.25
C LEU A 312 -19.24 4.04 16.24
N ARG A 313 -20.30 3.25 16.37
CA ARG A 313 -21.34 3.50 17.40
C ARG A 313 -20.80 3.38 18.82
N ARG A 314 -19.95 2.38 19.11
CA ARG A 314 -19.30 2.27 20.42
C ARG A 314 -18.39 3.45 20.72
N LEU A 315 -17.55 3.83 19.77
CA LEU A 315 -16.67 5.02 19.89
C LEU A 315 -17.48 6.30 20.12
N ALA A 316 -18.59 6.50 19.39
CA ALA A 316 -19.46 7.64 19.57
C ALA A 316 -20.11 7.67 20.98
N ALA A 317 -20.45 6.52 21.55
CA ALA A 317 -20.95 6.42 22.93
C ALA A 317 -19.91 6.89 23.97
N TRP A 318 -18.63 6.80 23.67
CA TRP A 318 -17.51 7.35 24.46
C TRP A 318 -17.10 8.78 24.03
N GLY A 319 -17.91 9.45 23.22
CA GLY A 319 -17.66 10.82 22.77
C GLY A 319 -16.51 10.94 21.75
N VAL A 320 -16.17 9.84 21.09
CA VAL A 320 -15.13 9.82 20.03
C VAL A 320 -15.81 10.07 18.69
N SER A 321 -15.52 11.21 18.07
CA SER A 321 -15.96 11.48 16.71
C SER A 321 -15.12 10.71 15.67
N VAL A 322 -15.62 10.60 14.43
CA VAL A 322 -14.86 10.03 13.31
C VAL A 322 -13.54 10.78 13.09
N PHE A 323 -13.53 12.09 13.27
CA PHE A 323 -12.30 12.88 13.11
C PHE A 323 -11.33 12.68 14.27
N ASP A 324 -11.82 12.45 15.50
CA ASP A 324 -10.96 12.05 16.61
C ASP A 324 -10.29 10.70 16.35
N LEU A 325 -11.06 9.73 15.85
CA LEU A 325 -10.51 8.45 15.43
C LEU A 325 -9.43 8.59 14.36
N CYS A 326 -9.71 9.36 13.30
CA CYS A 326 -8.71 9.60 12.24
C CYS A 326 -7.46 10.30 12.81
N ALA A 327 -7.61 11.26 13.72
CA ALA A 327 -6.50 11.96 14.36
C ALA A 327 -5.67 11.01 15.23
N ALA A 328 -6.32 10.15 16.03
CA ALA A 328 -5.67 9.15 16.85
C ALA A 328 -4.83 8.18 15.98
N ILE A 329 -5.39 7.70 14.87
CA ILE A 329 -4.67 6.80 13.97
C ILE A 329 -3.51 7.51 13.29
N HIS A 330 -3.63 8.78 12.89
CA HIS A 330 -2.50 9.53 12.34
C HIS A 330 -1.38 9.75 13.37
N ALA A 331 -1.72 9.95 14.64
CA ALA A 331 -0.74 10.02 15.72
C ALA A 331 -0.03 8.69 15.94
N GLU A 332 -0.76 7.58 15.98
CA GLU A 332 -0.18 6.21 16.06
C GLU A 332 0.77 5.94 14.88
N LEU A 333 0.39 6.32 13.67
CA LEU A 333 1.24 6.20 12.50
C LEU A 333 2.47 7.13 12.57
N ALA A 334 2.37 8.28 13.24
CA ALA A 334 3.47 9.21 13.40
C ALA A 334 4.60 8.64 14.29
N ASP A 335 4.29 7.71 15.19
CA ASP A 335 5.28 6.97 15.98
C ASP A 335 6.10 5.98 15.13
N VAL A 336 5.54 5.55 13.99
CA VAL A 336 6.21 4.65 13.04
C VAL A 336 6.98 5.41 11.97
N ARG A 337 6.41 6.52 11.47
CA ARG A 337 7.03 7.38 10.43
C ARG A 337 6.73 8.85 10.70
N PRO A 338 7.71 9.75 10.52
CA PRO A 338 7.49 11.17 10.72
C PRO A 338 6.29 11.69 9.93
N LEU A 339 5.41 12.43 10.59
CA LEU A 339 4.24 13.07 10.01
C LEU A 339 4.56 14.53 9.70
N ALA A 340 4.49 14.92 8.43
CA ALA A 340 4.75 16.30 8.01
C ALA A 340 3.50 17.18 8.05
N LEU A 341 2.35 16.62 7.68
CA LEU A 341 1.13 17.41 7.49
C LEU A 341 -0.12 16.55 7.71
N VAL A 342 -1.17 17.15 8.28
CA VAL A 342 -2.53 16.60 8.27
C VAL A 342 -3.48 17.63 7.69
N VAL A 343 -4.21 17.23 6.65
CA VAL A 343 -5.22 18.05 5.95
C VAL A 343 -6.61 17.49 6.21
N HIS A 344 -7.49 18.33 6.73
CA HIS A 344 -8.93 18.06 6.74
C HIS A 344 -9.48 18.30 5.34
N SER A 345 -10.10 17.29 4.73
CA SER A 345 -10.54 17.33 3.33
C SER A 345 -11.65 18.35 3.01
N GLY A 346 -12.14 19.10 4.01
CA GLY A 346 -13.35 19.92 3.87
C GLY A 346 -14.64 19.08 3.78
N GLY A 347 -14.57 17.79 4.07
CA GLY A 347 -15.67 16.83 4.04
C GLY A 347 -15.58 15.87 5.22
N LYS A 348 -15.22 14.62 4.94
CA LYS A 348 -15.36 13.49 5.85
C LYS A 348 -14.04 12.75 6.15
N SER A 349 -12.91 13.17 5.58
CA SER A 349 -11.62 12.49 5.72
C SER A 349 -10.50 13.39 6.22
N LEU A 350 -9.51 12.78 6.86
CA LEU A 350 -8.20 13.36 7.14
C LEU A 350 -7.14 12.71 6.25
N HIS A 351 -6.19 13.51 5.76
CA HIS A 351 -5.08 13.11 4.91
C HIS A 351 -3.77 13.41 5.61
N GLY A 352 -3.05 12.38 6.09
CA GLY A 352 -1.73 12.53 6.67
C GLY A 352 -0.64 12.37 5.61
N TRP A 353 0.34 13.26 5.57
CA TRP A 353 1.46 13.28 4.64
C TRP A 353 2.73 12.83 5.33
N TYR A 354 3.29 11.72 4.86
CA TYR A 354 4.48 11.08 5.40
C TYR A 354 5.61 11.19 4.39
N PRO A 355 6.74 11.87 4.72
CA PRO A 355 7.89 12.00 3.84
C PRO A 355 8.47 10.64 3.46
N CYS A 356 8.88 10.50 2.20
CA CYS A 356 9.55 9.33 1.66
C CYS A 356 10.99 9.69 1.35
N GLY A 357 11.94 8.93 1.88
CA GLY A 357 13.35 9.01 1.49
C GLY A 357 13.59 8.35 0.13
N GLU A 358 14.75 8.61 -0.45
CA GLU A 358 15.20 7.90 -1.63
C GLU A 358 15.34 6.40 -1.32
N HIS A 359 14.94 5.54 -2.27
CA HIS A 359 15.03 4.08 -2.16
C HIS A 359 14.19 3.41 -1.05
N GLU A 360 13.22 4.11 -0.45
CA GLU A 360 12.37 3.57 0.63
C GLU A 360 11.03 2.96 0.15
N GLU A 361 10.82 2.72 -1.13
CA GLU A 361 9.51 2.27 -1.66
C GLU A 361 8.98 1.00 -0.96
N ASP A 362 9.85 0.02 -0.66
CA ASP A 362 9.45 -1.20 0.05
C ASP A 362 9.08 -0.93 1.52
N LEU A 363 9.78 -0.02 2.17
CA LEU A 363 9.48 0.40 3.53
C LEU A 363 8.15 1.15 3.57
N MET A 364 7.94 2.07 2.62
CA MET A 364 6.67 2.79 2.48
C MET A 364 5.52 1.86 2.12
N HIS A 365 5.75 0.80 1.34
CA HIS A 365 4.73 -0.20 1.06
C HIS A 365 4.33 -0.99 2.33
N ARG A 366 5.29 -1.37 3.18
CA ARG A 366 4.99 -1.99 4.48
C ARG A 366 4.22 -1.05 5.39
N PHE A 367 4.64 0.21 5.47
CA PHE A 367 3.93 1.24 6.22
C PHE A 367 2.50 1.43 5.71
N MET A 368 2.30 1.53 4.39
CA MET A 368 0.96 1.62 3.80
C MET A 368 0.11 0.39 4.11
N ARG A 369 0.68 -0.81 4.10
CA ARG A 369 -0.04 -2.02 4.50
C ARG A 369 -0.50 -1.96 5.95
N PHE A 370 0.34 -1.46 6.85
CA PHE A 370 -0.05 -1.21 8.23
C PHE A 370 -1.16 -0.17 8.31
N ALA A 371 -1.04 0.97 7.64
CA ALA A 371 -2.10 1.97 7.58
C ALA A 371 -3.43 1.41 7.04
N VAL A 372 -3.39 0.54 6.01
CA VAL A 372 -4.60 -0.13 5.48
C VAL A 372 -5.22 -1.08 6.49
N SER A 373 -4.43 -1.79 7.31
CA SER A 373 -5.00 -2.59 8.41
C SER A 373 -5.68 -1.73 9.47
N LEU A 374 -5.30 -0.46 9.58
CA LEU A 374 -5.96 0.55 10.43
C LEU A 374 -7.08 1.32 9.71
N GLY A 375 -7.45 0.93 8.50
CA GLY A 375 -8.59 1.48 7.78
C GLY A 375 -8.29 2.48 6.67
N ALA A 376 -7.01 2.75 6.35
CA ALA A 376 -6.64 3.65 5.26
C ALA A 376 -7.18 3.19 3.90
N ASP A 377 -7.43 4.15 3.01
CA ASP A 377 -7.78 3.87 1.62
C ASP A 377 -6.54 3.42 0.83
N PRO A 378 -6.50 2.16 0.35
CA PRO A 378 -5.36 1.67 -0.43
C PRO A 378 -5.17 2.37 -1.79
N ALA A 379 -6.16 3.11 -2.29
CA ALA A 379 -6.07 3.84 -3.55
C ALA A 379 -4.98 4.94 -3.49
N THR A 380 -4.69 5.45 -2.29
CA THR A 380 -3.66 6.49 -2.08
C THR A 380 -2.22 5.98 -2.26
N TRP A 381 -2.02 4.67 -2.40
CA TRP A 381 -0.72 4.09 -2.72
C TRP A 381 -0.16 4.53 -4.08
N THR A 382 -0.99 4.87 -5.04
CA THR A 382 -0.53 5.23 -6.39
C THR A 382 0.25 6.54 -6.37
N LYS A 383 1.49 6.58 -6.92
CA LYS A 383 2.35 7.78 -6.96
C LYS A 383 1.70 9.01 -7.60
N ILE A 384 0.76 8.79 -8.50
CA ILE A 384 0.03 9.84 -9.22
C ILE A 384 -1.35 10.11 -8.61
N GLN A 385 -1.64 9.58 -7.41
CA GLN A 385 -2.92 9.84 -6.77
C GLN A 385 -3.09 11.35 -6.50
N LEU A 386 -4.21 11.89 -6.93
CA LEU A 386 -4.60 13.25 -6.56
C LEU A 386 -5.12 13.23 -5.13
N VAL A 387 -4.43 13.94 -4.27
CA VAL A 387 -4.78 14.12 -2.86
C VAL A 387 -5.27 15.55 -2.62
N ARG A 388 -5.84 15.82 -1.46
CA ARG A 388 -6.35 17.13 -1.13
C ARG A 388 -5.23 18.17 -1.06
N MET A 389 -5.42 19.31 -1.76
CA MET A 389 -4.50 20.44 -1.73
C MET A 389 -4.51 21.06 -0.31
N PRO A 390 -3.37 21.19 0.36
CA PRO A 390 -3.30 21.93 1.63
C PRO A 390 -3.82 23.35 1.46
N GLU A 391 -4.76 23.77 2.30
CA GLU A 391 -5.44 25.06 2.24
C GLU A 391 -6.18 25.36 0.92
N GLY A 392 -6.38 24.35 0.07
CA GLY A 392 -7.11 24.48 -1.18
C GLY A 392 -8.62 24.63 -0.98
N LEU A 393 -9.30 25.14 -2.00
CA LEU A 393 -10.75 25.35 -2.00
C LEU A 393 -11.44 24.23 -2.78
N ARG A 394 -12.46 23.62 -2.18
CA ARG A 394 -13.32 22.65 -2.87
C ARG A 394 -14.35 23.34 -3.78
N ASP A 395 -14.93 22.56 -4.69
CA ASP A 395 -16.05 22.92 -5.55
C ASP A 395 -17.29 23.39 -4.78
N ASN A 396 -17.49 22.89 -3.55
CA ASN A 396 -18.58 23.30 -2.65
C ASN A 396 -18.23 24.53 -1.77
N GLY A 397 -17.14 25.22 -2.05
CA GLY A 397 -16.70 26.41 -1.31
C GLY A 397 -16.02 26.14 0.03
N LYS A 398 -15.92 24.87 0.47
CA LYS A 398 -15.25 24.53 1.74
C LYS A 398 -13.73 24.49 1.56
N ARG A 399 -13.00 25.09 2.51
CA ARG A 399 -11.54 25.05 2.56
C ARG A 399 -11.04 23.72 3.12
N GLN A 400 -9.97 23.21 2.55
CA GLN A 400 -9.26 22.01 3.00
C GLN A 400 -8.20 22.42 4.01
N ARG A 401 -8.62 22.54 5.29
CA ARG A 401 -7.80 23.10 6.37
C ARG A 401 -6.64 22.19 6.73
N VAL A 402 -5.48 22.79 6.94
CA VAL A 402 -4.33 22.13 7.57
C VAL A 402 -4.51 22.18 9.09
N LEU A 403 -4.48 21.01 9.74
CA LEU A 403 -4.67 20.84 11.17
C LEU A 403 -3.36 20.63 11.91
N TYR A 404 -2.38 20.03 11.23
CA TYR A 404 -1.05 19.76 11.76
C TYR A 404 -0.02 20.06 10.67
N PHE A 405 1.07 20.75 11.03
CA PHE A 405 2.16 21.04 10.11
C PHE A 405 3.51 21.00 10.83
N ASN A 406 4.38 20.10 10.39
CA ASN A 406 5.73 19.90 10.91
C ASN A 406 6.76 19.91 9.77
N PRO A 407 7.22 21.09 9.31
CA PRO A 407 8.21 21.17 8.25
C PRO A 407 9.60 20.68 8.68
N ALA A 408 9.89 20.56 9.98
CA ALA A 408 11.19 20.10 10.45
C ALA A 408 11.53 18.68 10.00
N VAL A 409 10.50 17.80 9.84
CA VAL A 409 10.70 16.43 9.38
C VAL A 409 11.08 16.32 7.90
N LEU A 410 10.96 17.41 7.13
CA LEU A 410 11.34 17.46 5.71
C LEU A 410 12.86 17.58 5.54
N ASN A 411 13.56 18.15 6.52
CA ASN A 411 14.99 18.39 6.48
C ASN A 411 15.81 17.23 7.06
N GLY A 412 15.15 16.20 7.62
CA GLY A 412 15.78 15.08 8.34
C GLY A 412 16.07 13.83 7.51
N GLY A 413 15.90 13.84 6.21
CA GLY A 413 16.14 12.70 5.31
C GLY A 413 17.61 12.37 5.04
N GLY A 414 18.54 12.74 5.92
CA GLY A 414 19.97 12.51 5.76
C GLY A 414 20.74 12.46 7.08
N LYS A 415 20.42 11.49 7.95
CA LYS A 415 21.34 11.04 9.02
C LYS A 415 21.25 9.54 9.20
#